data_8b1b463db06f5cfbbbcc6a949ebce5c3
#
_entry.id   8b1b463db06f5cfbbbcc6a949ebce5c3
#
_cell.length_a   1.000
_cell.length_b   1.000
_cell.length_c   1.000
_cell.angle_alpha   90.00
_cell.angle_beta   90.00
_cell.angle_gamma   90.00
#
_symmetry.space_group_name_H-M   'P 1'
#
loop_
_entity.id
_entity.type
_entity.pdbx_description
1 polymer ?
#
loop_
_entity_poly.entity_id
_entity_poly.type
_entity_poly.pdbx_seq_one_letter_code
_entity_poly.pdbx_strand_id
1 'polypeptide(L)'
;MVHQIKSLNLLALAMLVLSAGLSGCGDKAKDQPVAQAGATVQATVVTVEKASLAVVATAPGNVIAQQQAMISSRLMGFLREINVQEGQRVVAGQKLFAVDPTDIQGQVAMARAGLSQAEAALGDAKNDYDRFGTLYKEEAIPKMQWDKIRLQYQMTQQQVSMARAGYDTAAAQMKYATVTAPFAGVITQKMANAGAMAAPGQPVLMLENTDKLQVQTSVANDVFSQLKLGTSVAIQAEGQGADIIGKVANLVPSADPVTHSHLVKIDLPKDANLRSGSFVQVAFALGQREAVQVPVAAVLTRAGITGVFVVDAQGIANYRMVRTGSASAGQVEILAGLNPGERVVTSSATALQNGDKVVGQATTQGKSNG
;
A
#
# COMPACT_ATOMS: atom_id res chain seq x y z
N MET A 1 33.89 52.86 -22.32
CA MET A 1 34.22 54.00 -21.45
C MET A 1 35.05 53.41 -20.34
N VAL A 2 36.39 53.34 -20.54
CA VAL A 2 37.34 54.36 -20.09
C VAL A 2 37.36 54.40 -18.55
N HIS A 3 38.36 54.05 -17.85
CA HIS A 3 39.80 54.29 -17.83
C HIS A 3 40.47 53.25 -16.93
N GLN A 4 41.48 52.45 -17.32
CA GLN A 4 42.91 52.91 -17.37
C GLN A 4 43.46 53.16 -15.97
N ILE A 5 44.47 52.39 -15.52
CA ILE A 5 45.90 52.36 -15.91
C ILE A 5 46.77 52.79 -14.74
N LYS A 6 47.89 52.11 -14.58
CA LYS A 6 49.22 52.54 -14.04
C LYS A 6 49.41 52.33 -12.55
N SER A 7 50.50 51.88 -12.07
CA SER A 7 51.92 51.78 -12.54
C SER A 7 52.66 50.92 -11.52
N LEU A 8 53.40 49.91 -11.83
CA LEU A 8 54.78 49.94 -12.42
C LEU A 8 55.86 50.61 -11.55
N ASN A 9 56.79 49.75 -11.21
CA ASN A 9 58.20 50.06 -10.93
C ASN A 9 58.56 50.57 -9.53
N LEU A 10 59.51 50.04 -8.90
CA LEU A 10 60.98 50.26 -8.98
C LEU A 10 61.63 49.51 -7.81
N LEU A 11 62.54 48.83 -8.04
CA LEU A 11 64.01 48.69 -8.08
C LEU A 11 64.45 47.85 -6.89
N ALA A 12 65.03 46.71 -7.08
CA ALA A 12 66.37 46.38 -7.55
C ALA A 12 67.46 46.99 -6.69
N LEU A 13 68.36 46.15 -6.28
CA LEU A 13 69.73 46.40 -5.93
C LEU A 13 70.09 46.45 -4.44
N ALA A 14 70.68 45.42 -3.94
CA ALA A 14 72.04 45.54 -3.41
C ALA A 14 72.53 44.13 -3.06
N MET A 15 73.37 43.68 -3.87
CA MET A 15 74.40 42.69 -3.81
C MET A 15 75.39 42.92 -2.72
N LEU A 16 75.97 41.88 -2.19
CA LEU A 16 77.41 41.60 -2.06
C LEU A 16 77.98 41.54 -0.65
N VAL A 17 78.69 40.45 -0.46
CA VAL A 17 79.89 40.20 0.33
C VAL A 17 79.67 39.96 1.82
N LEU A 18 80.06 38.81 2.40
CA LEU A 18 81.41 38.30 2.48
C LEU A 18 81.43 36.86 3.02
N SER A 19 82.19 36.09 2.41
CA SER A 19 82.76 34.79 2.68
C SER A 19 83.46 34.65 4.03
N ALA A 20 83.54 33.42 4.44
CA ALA A 20 84.57 32.76 5.20
C ALA A 20 84.18 32.26 6.60
N GLY A 21 84.35 30.98 6.73
CA GLY A 21 84.35 30.25 8.01
C GLY A 21 84.26 28.78 7.79
N LEU A 22 85.30 28.12 7.39
CA LEU A 22 85.51 26.68 7.32
C LEU A 22 85.46 26.05 8.73
N SER A 23 85.08 24.74 8.68
CA SER A 23 85.48 23.65 9.59
C SER A 23 84.52 23.30 10.72
N GLY A 24 84.09 22.09 10.64
CA GLY A 24 83.48 21.34 11.73
C GLY A 24 82.97 19.99 11.26
N CYS A 25 83.85 19.03 11.34
CA CYS A 25 83.56 17.60 11.15
C CYS A 25 82.44 17.06 11.96
N GLY A 26 81.79 16.06 11.39
CA GLY A 26 81.38 14.84 12.10
C GLY A 26 80.06 14.93 12.88
N ASP A 27 79.12 14.24 12.49
CA ASP A 27 78.70 13.06 13.21
C ASP A 27 77.27 12.67 12.85
N LYS A 28 77.15 11.40 12.57
CA LYS A 28 75.97 10.53 12.82
C LYS A 28 74.65 10.91 12.13
N ALA A 29 74.34 10.11 11.14
CA ALA A 29 73.00 9.71 10.86
C ALA A 29 72.26 9.49 12.17
N LYS A 30 71.46 10.45 12.57
CA LYS A 30 70.47 10.26 13.63
C LYS A 30 69.38 9.37 13.10
N ASP A 31 69.34 8.22 13.75
CA ASP A 31 68.28 7.29 13.79
C ASP A 31 66.92 7.87 13.35
N GLN A 32 66.37 7.28 12.32
CA GLN A 32 64.93 7.23 12.17
C GLN A 32 64.33 6.81 13.50
N PRO A 33 63.29 7.47 14.00
CA PRO A 33 62.64 7.00 15.22
C PRO A 33 62.20 5.57 14.93
N VAL A 34 62.90 4.63 15.57
CA VAL A 34 62.42 3.28 15.73
C VAL A 34 61.00 3.40 16.23
N ALA A 35 60.04 2.91 15.45
CA ALA A 35 58.68 2.79 15.89
C ALA A 35 58.72 2.19 17.29
N GLN A 36 58.34 2.93 18.32
CA GLN A 36 58.23 2.41 19.68
C GLN A 36 57.38 1.15 19.58
N ALA A 37 57.96 0.02 19.98
CA ALA A 37 57.19 -1.23 20.06
C ALA A 37 55.98 -0.93 20.93
N GLY A 38 54.80 -1.03 20.35
CA GLY A 38 53.56 -0.72 21.05
C GLY A 38 53.40 -1.61 22.27
N ALA A 39 52.64 -1.13 23.23
CA ALA A 39 52.34 -1.88 24.43
C ALA A 39 51.72 -3.26 24.09
N THR A 40 52.04 -4.27 24.91
CA THR A 40 51.36 -5.56 24.75
C THR A 40 50.03 -5.49 25.50
N VAL A 41 48.92 -5.62 24.78
CA VAL A 41 47.56 -5.54 25.33
C VAL A 41 46.85 -6.89 25.16
N GLN A 42 46.28 -7.37 26.23
CA GLN A 42 45.36 -8.53 26.16
C GLN A 42 44.02 -8.12 25.64
N ALA A 43 43.59 -8.71 24.52
CA ALA A 43 42.27 -8.40 23.94
C ALA A 43 41.68 -9.65 23.23
N THR A 44 40.36 -9.71 23.21
CA THR A 44 39.63 -10.73 22.46
C THR A 44 39.62 -10.38 20.96
N VAL A 45 39.94 -11.35 20.14
CA VAL A 45 39.97 -11.17 18.69
C VAL A 45 38.97 -12.12 18.04
N VAL A 46 38.20 -11.61 17.11
CA VAL A 46 37.22 -12.37 16.33
C VAL A 46 37.59 -12.31 14.86
N THR A 47 37.53 -13.45 14.17
CA THR A 47 37.67 -13.48 12.74
C THR A 47 36.40 -13.01 12.05
N VAL A 48 36.57 -12.12 11.08
CA VAL A 48 35.49 -11.55 10.29
C VAL A 48 35.00 -12.60 9.30
N GLU A 49 33.74 -12.96 9.41
CA GLU A 49 33.10 -13.92 8.52
C GLU A 49 31.97 -13.22 7.72
N LYS A 50 31.62 -13.80 6.56
CA LYS A 50 30.41 -13.42 5.85
C LYS A 50 29.22 -14.03 6.57
N ALA A 51 28.28 -13.21 6.92
CA ALA A 51 26.99 -13.62 7.45
C ALA A 51 25.89 -13.39 6.43
N SER A 52 24.88 -14.25 6.46
CA SER A 52 23.69 -14.06 5.65
C SER A 52 22.76 -13.07 6.35
N LEU A 53 22.52 -11.93 5.71
CA LEU A 53 21.61 -10.89 6.20
C LEU A 53 20.29 -10.94 5.44
N ALA A 54 19.19 -10.95 6.17
CA ALA A 54 17.88 -10.79 5.56
C ALA A 54 17.76 -9.38 4.92
N VAL A 55 17.35 -9.36 3.66
CA VAL A 55 17.02 -8.12 2.97
C VAL A 55 15.53 -7.87 3.18
N VAL A 56 15.18 -6.81 3.90
CA VAL A 56 13.80 -6.42 4.18
C VAL A 56 13.55 -5.03 3.60
N ALA A 57 12.55 -4.92 2.75
CA ALA A 57 12.02 -3.63 2.31
C ALA A 57 10.78 -3.28 3.14
N THR A 58 10.67 -2.04 3.58
CA THR A 58 9.49 -1.57 4.29
C THR A 58 8.72 -0.56 3.46
N ALA A 59 7.40 -0.65 3.48
CA ALA A 59 6.53 0.31 2.82
C ALA A 59 5.35 0.70 3.72
N PRO A 60 4.93 1.98 3.70
CA PRO A 60 3.74 2.41 4.41
C PRO A 60 2.49 1.84 3.74
N GLY A 61 1.47 1.53 4.52
CA GLY A 61 0.20 1.03 4.03
C GLY A 61 -0.97 1.52 4.86
N ASN A 62 -2.15 1.46 4.26
CA ASN A 62 -3.40 1.75 4.92
C ASN A 62 -4.29 0.51 4.94
N VAL A 63 -4.93 0.27 6.06
CA VAL A 63 -5.94 -0.77 6.17
C VAL A 63 -7.22 -0.29 5.50
N ILE A 64 -7.75 -1.08 4.60
CA ILE A 64 -9.02 -0.81 3.90
C ILE A 64 -9.95 -2.02 4.02
N ALA A 65 -11.25 -1.78 3.94
CA ALA A 65 -12.20 -2.87 3.76
C ALA A 65 -12.08 -3.46 2.35
N GLN A 66 -12.09 -4.78 2.22
CA GLN A 66 -12.07 -5.46 0.91
C GLN A 66 -13.29 -5.11 0.07
N GLN A 67 -14.44 -4.90 0.72
CA GLN A 67 -15.69 -4.51 0.09
C GLN A 67 -16.16 -3.20 0.73
N GLN A 68 -16.31 -2.19 -0.11
CA GLN A 68 -16.92 -0.93 0.27
C GLN A 68 -17.89 -0.49 -0.83
N ALA A 69 -18.97 0.15 -0.45
CA ALA A 69 -19.97 0.64 -1.38
C ALA A 69 -20.47 2.01 -0.96
N MET A 70 -20.46 2.95 -1.89
CA MET A 70 -21.20 4.21 -1.78
C MET A 70 -22.66 3.95 -2.16
N ILE A 71 -23.54 3.99 -1.19
CA ILE A 71 -24.97 3.71 -1.38
C ILE A 71 -25.66 5.00 -1.81
N SER A 72 -26.20 5.00 -3.03
CA SER A 72 -26.95 6.11 -3.61
C SER A 72 -28.36 5.69 -3.96
N SER A 73 -29.26 6.67 -4.17
CA SER A 73 -30.57 6.42 -4.75
C SER A 73 -30.47 6.22 -6.26
N ARG A 74 -31.38 5.42 -6.81
CA ARG A 74 -31.64 5.36 -8.26
C ARG A 74 -32.75 6.32 -8.69
N LEU A 75 -33.53 6.80 -7.72
CA LEU A 75 -34.63 7.74 -7.95
C LEU A 75 -34.23 9.14 -7.49
N MET A 76 -34.69 10.13 -8.18
CA MET A 76 -34.69 11.52 -7.72
C MET A 76 -35.90 11.74 -6.78
N GLY A 77 -35.66 12.37 -5.64
CA GLY A 77 -36.70 12.68 -4.67
C GLY A 77 -36.16 13.01 -3.29
N PHE A 78 -37.01 13.41 -2.37
CA PHE A 78 -36.60 13.71 -1.00
C PHE A 78 -36.38 12.42 -0.20
N LEU A 79 -35.30 12.39 0.62
CA LEU A 79 -35.07 11.32 1.58
C LEU A 79 -36.14 11.41 2.69
N ARG A 80 -37.07 10.46 2.70
CA ARG A 80 -38.16 10.43 3.67
C ARG A 80 -37.66 9.99 5.05
N GLU A 81 -36.85 8.93 5.08
CA GLU A 81 -36.30 8.38 6.32
C GLU A 81 -34.97 7.73 6.04
N ILE A 82 -34.07 7.80 7.03
CA ILE A 82 -32.82 7.05 7.06
C ILE A 82 -32.86 6.21 8.33
N ASN A 83 -32.91 4.88 8.16
CA ASN A 83 -33.16 3.93 9.24
C ASN A 83 -31.88 3.42 9.91
N VAL A 84 -30.73 4.02 9.61
CA VAL A 84 -29.42 3.61 10.09
C VAL A 84 -28.61 4.81 10.56
N GLN A 85 -27.62 4.52 11.44
CA GLN A 85 -26.70 5.51 11.98
C GLN A 85 -25.25 5.13 11.64
N GLU A 86 -24.34 6.11 11.69
CA GLU A 86 -22.90 5.86 11.59
C GLU A 86 -22.44 4.95 12.73
N GLY A 87 -21.57 4.00 12.40
CA GLY A 87 -21.11 2.95 13.30
C GLY A 87 -22.07 1.75 13.43
N GLN A 88 -23.28 1.83 12.88
CA GLN A 88 -24.25 0.74 12.97
C GLN A 88 -23.88 -0.42 12.02
N ARG A 89 -23.92 -1.65 12.56
CA ARG A 89 -23.81 -2.87 11.76
C ARG A 89 -25.15 -3.20 11.09
N VAL A 90 -25.07 -3.54 9.81
CA VAL A 90 -26.24 -3.92 8.98
C VAL A 90 -26.01 -5.26 8.32
N VAL A 91 -27.11 -5.98 8.02
CA VAL A 91 -27.07 -7.24 7.27
C VAL A 91 -27.48 -7.02 5.81
N ALA A 92 -27.07 -7.92 4.92
CA ALA A 92 -27.47 -7.85 3.52
C ALA A 92 -29.00 -7.84 3.38
N GLY A 93 -29.55 -6.95 2.53
CA GLY A 93 -30.99 -6.76 2.34
C GLY A 93 -31.67 -5.89 3.38
N GLN A 94 -30.99 -5.44 4.45
CA GLN A 94 -31.56 -4.54 5.44
C GLN A 94 -31.87 -3.18 4.81
N LYS A 95 -33.06 -2.62 5.11
CA LYS A 95 -33.46 -1.29 4.66
C LYS A 95 -32.55 -0.23 5.28
N LEU A 96 -31.97 0.60 4.43
CA LEU A 96 -31.07 1.70 4.83
C LEU A 96 -31.80 3.04 4.86
N PHE A 97 -32.45 3.38 3.77
CA PHE A 97 -33.25 4.60 3.65
C PHE A 97 -34.36 4.45 2.62
N ALA A 98 -35.28 5.39 2.62
CA ALA A 98 -36.36 5.48 1.63
C ALA A 98 -36.40 6.89 1.03
N VAL A 99 -36.63 6.93 -0.27
CA VAL A 99 -36.97 8.14 -1.02
C VAL A 99 -38.48 8.28 -1.11
N ASP A 100 -39.01 9.50 -1.13
CA ASP A 100 -40.43 9.75 -1.28
C ASP A 100 -40.94 9.14 -2.58
N PRO A 101 -41.91 8.21 -2.50
CA PRO A 101 -42.39 7.48 -3.66
C PRO A 101 -43.54 8.17 -4.39
N THR A 102 -43.97 9.38 -3.99
CA THR A 102 -45.21 10.01 -4.44
C THR A 102 -45.29 10.09 -5.96
N ASP A 103 -44.22 10.55 -6.63
CA ASP A 103 -44.20 10.69 -8.08
C ASP A 103 -44.28 9.32 -8.79
N ILE A 104 -43.57 8.32 -8.27
CA ILE A 104 -43.58 6.96 -8.82
C ILE A 104 -44.95 6.31 -8.57
N GLN A 105 -45.57 6.53 -7.41
CA GLN A 105 -46.93 6.06 -7.13
C GLN A 105 -47.94 6.59 -8.16
N GLY A 106 -47.82 7.88 -8.49
CA GLY A 106 -48.63 8.49 -9.55
C GLY A 106 -48.43 7.80 -10.91
N GLN A 107 -47.18 7.54 -11.30
CA GLN A 107 -46.86 6.83 -12.53
C GLN A 107 -47.41 5.40 -12.55
N VAL A 108 -47.25 4.66 -11.46
CA VAL A 108 -47.84 3.30 -11.33
C VAL A 108 -49.35 3.32 -11.44
N ALA A 109 -50.02 4.30 -10.78
CA ALA A 109 -51.48 4.44 -10.83
C ALA A 109 -51.95 4.74 -12.26
N MET A 110 -51.29 5.64 -13.00
CA MET A 110 -51.59 5.93 -14.40
C MET A 110 -51.40 4.70 -15.30
N ALA A 111 -50.29 3.99 -15.16
CA ALA A 111 -50.00 2.79 -15.94
C ALA A 111 -51.01 1.66 -15.66
N ARG A 112 -51.46 1.52 -14.37
CA ARG A 112 -52.50 0.57 -13.98
C ARG A 112 -53.84 0.90 -14.60
N ALA A 113 -54.23 2.18 -14.62
CA ALA A 113 -55.46 2.63 -15.26
C ALA A 113 -55.45 2.35 -16.76
N GLY A 114 -54.31 2.61 -17.44
CA GLY A 114 -54.13 2.27 -18.85
C GLY A 114 -54.22 0.78 -19.15
N LEU A 115 -53.65 -0.07 -18.28
CA LEU A 115 -53.78 -1.53 -18.39
C LEU A 115 -55.26 -1.96 -18.23
N SER A 116 -55.95 -1.44 -17.22
CA SER A 116 -57.38 -1.76 -16.99
C SER A 116 -58.29 -1.34 -18.18
N GLN A 117 -57.99 -0.20 -18.80
CA GLN A 117 -58.67 0.24 -20.02
C GLN A 117 -58.44 -0.71 -21.20
N ALA A 118 -57.19 -1.14 -21.39
CA ALA A 118 -56.83 -2.09 -22.46
C ALA A 118 -57.46 -3.49 -22.23
N GLU A 119 -57.51 -3.94 -20.99
CA GLU A 119 -58.18 -5.19 -20.59
C GLU A 119 -59.70 -5.15 -20.83
N ALA A 120 -60.35 -4.05 -20.55
CA ALA A 120 -61.76 -3.85 -20.85
C ALA A 120 -62.04 -3.88 -22.37
N ALA A 121 -61.23 -3.19 -23.18
CA ALA A 121 -61.34 -3.22 -24.64
C ALA A 121 -61.09 -4.61 -25.23
N LEU A 122 -60.18 -5.41 -24.63
CA LEU A 122 -59.95 -6.79 -25.03
C LEU A 122 -61.17 -7.66 -24.68
N GLY A 123 -61.81 -7.41 -23.52
CA GLY A 123 -63.03 -8.10 -23.14
C GLY A 123 -64.15 -7.95 -24.17
N ASP A 124 -64.40 -6.68 -24.63
CA ASP A 124 -65.37 -6.41 -25.67
C ASP A 124 -65.02 -7.05 -27.00
N ALA A 125 -63.74 -6.88 -27.44
CA ALA A 125 -63.26 -7.49 -28.70
C ALA A 125 -63.31 -9.03 -28.65
N LYS A 126 -63.14 -9.63 -27.50
CA LYS A 126 -63.25 -11.07 -27.31
C LYS A 126 -64.71 -11.54 -27.42
N ASN A 127 -65.64 -10.80 -26.81
CA ASN A 127 -67.08 -11.14 -26.93
C ASN A 127 -67.53 -11.08 -28.37
N ASP A 128 -67.10 -10.06 -29.12
CA ASP A 128 -67.37 -9.95 -30.56
C ASP A 128 -66.74 -11.09 -31.33
N TYR A 129 -65.49 -11.41 -31.09
CA TYR A 129 -64.78 -12.52 -31.70
C TYR A 129 -65.50 -13.86 -31.51
N ASP A 130 -65.91 -14.16 -30.29
CA ASP A 130 -66.61 -15.39 -29.97
C ASP A 130 -68.00 -15.44 -30.68
N ARG A 131 -68.77 -14.32 -30.63
CA ARG A 131 -70.10 -14.23 -31.24
C ARG A 131 -70.02 -14.33 -32.78
N PHE A 132 -69.18 -13.52 -33.40
CA PHE A 132 -69.03 -13.53 -34.84
C PHE A 132 -68.32 -14.79 -35.38
N GLY A 133 -67.50 -15.44 -34.56
CA GLY A 133 -66.90 -16.72 -34.84
C GLY A 133 -67.92 -17.85 -34.99
N THR A 134 -68.99 -17.81 -34.18
CA THR A 134 -70.14 -18.72 -34.30
C THR A 134 -70.94 -18.46 -35.58
N LEU A 135 -71.30 -17.18 -35.83
CA LEU A 135 -72.04 -16.78 -37.04
C LEU A 135 -71.29 -17.12 -38.33
N TYR A 136 -69.94 -17.00 -38.32
CA TYR A 136 -69.12 -17.38 -39.50
C TYR A 136 -69.13 -18.90 -39.71
N LYS A 137 -69.10 -19.74 -38.67
CA LYS A 137 -69.24 -21.18 -38.80
C LYS A 137 -70.58 -21.63 -39.28
N GLU A 138 -71.64 -20.83 -39.02
CA GLU A 138 -73.02 -21.04 -39.50
C GLU A 138 -73.23 -20.43 -40.89
N GLU A 139 -72.15 -19.95 -41.55
CA GLU A 139 -72.19 -19.27 -42.86
C GLU A 139 -73.08 -18.03 -42.90
N ALA A 140 -73.43 -17.46 -41.75
CA ALA A 140 -74.34 -16.31 -41.62
C ALA A 140 -73.67 -14.94 -41.90
N ILE A 141 -72.31 -14.91 -42.01
CA ILE A 141 -71.58 -13.68 -42.31
C ILE A 141 -70.44 -13.94 -43.35
N PRO A 142 -70.08 -12.91 -44.15
CA PRO A 142 -68.98 -12.99 -45.10
C PRO A 142 -67.61 -13.13 -44.39
N LYS A 143 -66.67 -13.83 -45.02
CA LYS A 143 -65.29 -13.99 -44.55
C LYS A 143 -64.58 -12.68 -44.24
N MET A 144 -64.80 -11.63 -45.05
CA MET A 144 -64.19 -10.32 -44.88
C MET A 144 -64.60 -9.68 -43.53
N GLN A 145 -65.89 -9.89 -43.11
CA GLN A 145 -66.37 -9.39 -41.82
C GLN A 145 -65.75 -10.16 -40.66
N TRP A 146 -65.64 -11.45 -40.76
CA TRP A 146 -64.93 -12.29 -39.79
C TRP A 146 -63.46 -11.93 -39.65
N ASP A 147 -62.72 -11.77 -40.78
CA ASP A 147 -61.32 -11.40 -40.75
C ASP A 147 -61.09 -10.05 -40.11
N LYS A 148 -61.99 -9.06 -40.25
CA LYS A 148 -61.91 -7.76 -39.56
C LYS A 148 -62.07 -7.91 -38.04
N ILE A 149 -63.04 -8.71 -37.57
CA ILE A 149 -63.25 -8.91 -36.12
C ILE A 149 -62.05 -9.66 -35.54
N ARG A 150 -61.55 -10.68 -36.22
CA ARG A 150 -60.37 -11.41 -35.79
C ARG A 150 -59.13 -10.53 -35.69
N LEU A 151 -58.93 -9.64 -36.64
CA LEU A 151 -57.81 -8.67 -36.61
C LEU A 151 -57.98 -7.69 -35.44
N GLN A 152 -59.22 -7.18 -35.18
CA GLN A 152 -59.51 -6.32 -34.06
C GLN A 152 -59.19 -6.98 -32.73
N TYR A 153 -59.58 -8.22 -32.55
CA TYR A 153 -59.25 -9.00 -31.34
C TYR A 153 -57.75 -9.17 -31.17
N GLN A 154 -57.03 -9.50 -32.24
CA GLN A 154 -55.54 -9.59 -32.21
C GLN A 154 -54.88 -8.25 -31.86
N MET A 155 -55.37 -7.13 -32.41
CA MET A 155 -54.84 -5.82 -32.08
C MET A 155 -55.07 -5.44 -30.63
N THR A 156 -56.24 -5.73 -30.03
CA THR A 156 -56.50 -5.47 -28.61
C THR A 156 -55.70 -6.37 -27.68
N GLN A 157 -55.40 -7.61 -28.10
CA GLN A 157 -54.46 -8.47 -27.36
C GLN A 157 -53.05 -7.86 -27.28
N GLN A 158 -52.57 -7.32 -28.41
CA GLN A 158 -51.27 -6.59 -28.43
C GLN A 158 -51.30 -5.34 -27.58
N GLN A 159 -52.42 -4.62 -27.58
CA GLN A 159 -52.60 -3.40 -26.76
C GLN A 159 -52.52 -3.72 -25.26
N VAL A 160 -53.16 -4.83 -24.80
CA VAL A 160 -53.02 -5.31 -23.41
C VAL A 160 -51.57 -5.67 -23.09
N SER A 161 -50.90 -6.38 -24.00
CA SER A 161 -49.49 -6.74 -23.80
C SER A 161 -48.60 -5.51 -23.60
N MET A 162 -48.76 -4.48 -24.43
CA MET A 162 -48.03 -3.21 -24.31
C MET A 162 -48.36 -2.48 -23.00
N ALA A 163 -49.63 -2.38 -22.64
CA ALA A 163 -50.09 -1.70 -21.42
C ALA A 163 -49.54 -2.45 -20.16
N ARG A 164 -49.52 -3.79 -20.19
CA ARG A 164 -48.95 -4.62 -19.13
C ARG A 164 -47.47 -4.39 -18.95
N ALA A 165 -46.71 -4.39 -20.04
CA ALA A 165 -45.27 -4.08 -20.01
C ALA A 165 -45.01 -2.67 -19.42
N GLY A 166 -45.84 -1.68 -19.77
CA GLY A 166 -45.76 -0.34 -19.20
C GLY A 166 -46.02 -0.34 -17.68
N TYR A 167 -47.05 -1.06 -17.24
CA TYR A 167 -47.33 -1.21 -15.80
C TYR A 167 -46.23 -1.91 -15.05
N ASP A 168 -45.73 -3.02 -15.58
CA ASP A 168 -44.64 -3.80 -14.95
C ASP A 168 -43.38 -2.95 -14.82
N THR A 169 -43.08 -2.13 -15.83
CA THR A 169 -41.93 -1.19 -15.78
C THR A 169 -42.09 -0.16 -14.68
N ALA A 170 -43.27 0.50 -14.57
CA ALA A 170 -43.57 1.47 -13.52
C ALA A 170 -43.53 0.83 -12.12
N ALA A 171 -44.14 -0.37 -11.99
CA ALA A 171 -44.14 -1.11 -10.73
C ALA A 171 -42.71 -1.57 -10.31
N ALA A 172 -41.84 -1.91 -11.27
CA ALA A 172 -40.44 -2.23 -10.99
C ALA A 172 -39.66 -1.04 -10.45
N GLN A 173 -39.94 0.18 -10.95
CA GLN A 173 -39.29 1.41 -10.45
C GLN A 173 -39.66 1.71 -9.00
N MET A 174 -40.86 1.34 -8.54
CA MET A 174 -41.30 1.49 -7.17
C MET A 174 -40.39 0.79 -6.15
N LYS A 175 -39.77 -0.33 -6.54
CA LYS A 175 -38.81 -1.05 -5.69
C LYS A 175 -37.58 -0.22 -5.36
N TYR A 176 -37.20 0.74 -6.22
CA TYR A 176 -36.05 1.60 -6.01
C TYR A 176 -36.31 2.75 -5.00
N ALA A 177 -37.58 2.96 -4.59
CA ALA A 177 -37.91 3.91 -3.53
C ALA A 177 -37.37 3.49 -2.16
N THR A 178 -37.11 2.18 -1.96
CA THR A 178 -36.47 1.64 -0.77
C THR A 178 -35.09 1.10 -1.14
N VAL A 179 -34.05 1.66 -0.51
CA VAL A 179 -32.67 1.26 -0.73
C VAL A 179 -32.22 0.36 0.41
N THR A 180 -31.65 -0.79 0.04
CA THR A 180 -31.19 -1.83 0.97
C THR A 180 -29.69 -2.06 0.88
N ALA A 181 -29.10 -2.65 1.94
CA ALA A 181 -27.69 -2.98 1.98
C ALA A 181 -27.36 -4.13 0.98
N PRO A 182 -26.37 -3.94 0.09
CA PRO A 182 -25.97 -4.97 -0.88
C PRO A 182 -25.21 -6.14 -0.23
N PHE A 183 -24.56 -5.90 0.91
CA PHE A 183 -23.83 -6.88 1.71
C PHE A 183 -23.87 -6.49 3.20
N ALA A 184 -23.49 -7.41 4.07
CA ALA A 184 -23.37 -7.15 5.51
C ALA A 184 -22.10 -6.34 5.81
N GLY A 185 -22.21 -5.33 6.69
CA GLY A 185 -21.10 -4.45 7.03
C GLY A 185 -21.47 -3.42 8.07
N VAL A 186 -20.69 -2.35 8.13
CA VAL A 186 -20.89 -1.20 9.02
C VAL A 186 -21.07 0.05 8.19
N ILE A 187 -22.00 0.90 8.58
CA ILE A 187 -22.18 2.25 8.01
C ILE A 187 -21.04 3.12 8.55
N THR A 188 -20.11 3.51 7.69
CA THR A 188 -18.95 4.32 8.12
C THR A 188 -19.20 5.80 7.98
N GLN A 189 -20.09 6.21 7.07
CA GLN A 189 -20.39 7.61 6.85
C GLN A 189 -21.82 7.83 6.38
N LYS A 190 -22.45 8.90 6.87
CA LYS A 190 -23.75 9.41 6.42
C LYS A 190 -23.55 10.77 5.77
N MET A 191 -23.70 10.84 4.44
CA MET A 191 -23.44 12.03 3.63
C MET A 191 -24.69 12.90 3.42
N ALA A 192 -25.89 12.38 3.74
CA ALA A 192 -27.15 13.11 3.63
C ALA A 192 -28.06 12.83 4.82
N ASN A 193 -28.98 13.74 5.10
CA ASN A 193 -29.97 13.62 6.16
C ASN A 193 -31.38 13.44 5.60
N ALA A 194 -32.32 12.97 6.43
CA ALA A 194 -33.73 12.96 6.07
C ALA A 194 -34.18 14.37 5.70
N GLY A 195 -35.02 14.50 4.67
CA GLY A 195 -35.41 15.75 4.07
C GLY A 195 -34.47 16.31 2.99
N ALA A 196 -33.24 15.76 2.84
CA ALA A 196 -32.36 16.14 1.75
C ALA A 196 -32.86 15.56 0.42
N MET A 197 -32.52 16.21 -0.68
CA MET A 197 -32.80 15.70 -2.02
C MET A 197 -31.79 14.65 -2.41
N ALA A 198 -32.25 13.47 -2.76
CA ALA A 198 -31.42 12.39 -3.35
C ALA A 198 -31.53 12.43 -4.87
N ALA A 199 -30.41 12.20 -5.55
CA ALA A 199 -30.34 12.07 -6.99
C ALA A 199 -29.52 10.82 -7.40
N PRO A 200 -29.75 10.26 -8.59
CA PRO A 200 -28.96 9.16 -9.10
C PRO A 200 -27.47 9.49 -9.11
N GLY A 201 -26.64 8.58 -8.55
CA GLY A 201 -25.20 8.78 -8.45
C GLY A 201 -24.70 9.62 -7.27
N GLN A 202 -25.58 10.31 -6.56
CA GLN A 202 -25.21 11.06 -5.36
C GLN A 202 -25.18 10.11 -4.15
N PRO A 203 -24.02 9.94 -3.47
CA PRO A 203 -23.93 9.04 -2.34
C PRO A 203 -24.68 9.59 -1.12
N VAL A 204 -25.41 8.70 -0.45
CA VAL A 204 -26.16 9.00 0.79
C VAL A 204 -25.46 8.38 1.99
N LEU A 205 -24.97 7.14 1.85
CA LEU A 205 -24.29 6.39 2.90
C LEU A 205 -23.05 5.70 2.34
N MET A 206 -22.07 5.47 3.20
CA MET A 206 -20.92 4.59 2.92
C MET A 206 -21.05 3.33 3.77
N LEU A 207 -20.97 2.18 3.12
CA LEU A 207 -21.04 0.85 3.73
C LEU A 207 -19.72 0.12 3.51
N GLU A 208 -19.13 -0.40 4.59
CA GLU A 208 -17.89 -1.17 4.55
C GLU A 208 -18.05 -2.54 5.21
N ASN A 209 -17.47 -3.56 4.60
CA ASN A 209 -17.37 -4.88 5.20
C ASN A 209 -16.13 -4.95 6.11
N THR A 210 -16.34 -4.76 7.40
CA THR A 210 -15.27 -4.75 8.41
C THR A 210 -14.77 -6.15 8.78
N ASP A 211 -15.41 -7.22 8.32
CA ASP A 211 -15.00 -8.60 8.61
C ASP A 211 -13.90 -9.09 7.65
N LYS A 212 -13.66 -8.34 6.56
CA LYS A 212 -12.62 -8.62 5.57
C LYS A 212 -11.82 -7.37 5.30
N LEU A 213 -10.68 -7.28 5.95
CA LEU A 213 -9.76 -6.17 5.81
C LEU A 213 -8.55 -6.56 4.96
N GLN A 214 -8.02 -5.59 4.26
CA GLN A 214 -6.79 -5.68 3.47
C GLN A 214 -5.89 -4.50 3.81
N VAL A 215 -4.59 -4.69 3.69
CA VAL A 215 -3.65 -3.56 3.63
C VAL A 215 -3.41 -3.21 2.18
N GLN A 216 -3.56 -1.95 1.87
CA GLN A 216 -3.17 -1.38 0.60
C GLN A 216 -1.86 -0.62 0.79
N THR A 217 -0.83 -0.99 0.03
CA THR A 217 0.49 -0.36 0.07
C THR A 217 1.03 -0.16 -1.33
N SER A 218 1.94 0.78 -1.49
CA SER A 218 2.63 1.05 -2.74
C SER A 218 4.12 0.72 -2.59
N VAL A 219 4.66 -0.05 -3.50
CA VAL A 219 6.05 -0.50 -3.48
C VAL A 219 6.78 -0.11 -4.76
N ALA A 220 8.09 0.12 -4.65
CA ALA A 220 8.94 0.39 -5.81
C ALA A 220 9.08 -0.87 -6.70
N ASN A 221 9.47 -0.67 -7.97
CA ASN A 221 9.51 -1.72 -8.98
C ASN A 221 10.50 -2.87 -8.63
N ASP A 222 11.59 -2.57 -7.95
CA ASP A 222 12.59 -3.54 -7.49
C ASP A 222 12.01 -4.50 -6.45
N VAL A 223 11.21 -4.00 -5.51
CA VAL A 223 10.45 -4.80 -4.54
C VAL A 223 9.35 -5.59 -5.24
N PHE A 224 8.57 -4.92 -6.08
CA PHE A 224 7.43 -5.52 -6.79
C PHE A 224 7.84 -6.74 -7.62
N SER A 225 8.96 -6.65 -8.33
CA SER A 225 9.46 -7.73 -9.20
C SER A 225 9.81 -9.03 -8.45
N GLN A 226 10.07 -8.95 -7.15
CA GLN A 226 10.41 -10.08 -6.29
C GLN A 226 9.19 -10.66 -5.57
N LEU A 227 8.04 -9.95 -5.57
CA LEU A 227 6.83 -10.40 -4.89
C LEU A 227 6.04 -11.40 -5.73
N LYS A 228 5.40 -12.35 -5.05
CA LYS A 228 4.49 -13.34 -5.64
C LYS A 228 3.18 -13.34 -4.87
N LEU A 229 2.11 -13.72 -5.54
CA LEU A 229 0.82 -13.96 -4.88
C LEU A 229 0.99 -15.02 -3.79
N GLY A 230 0.37 -14.77 -2.64
CA GLY A 230 0.46 -15.64 -1.46
C GLY A 230 1.72 -15.46 -0.62
N THR A 231 2.65 -14.58 -0.99
CA THR A 231 3.83 -14.25 -0.16
C THR A 231 3.37 -13.74 1.20
N SER A 232 3.92 -14.32 2.27
CA SER A 232 3.69 -13.85 3.63
C SER A 232 4.51 -12.60 3.91
N VAL A 233 3.89 -11.60 4.51
CA VAL A 233 4.52 -10.32 4.86
C VAL A 233 4.20 -9.97 6.30
N ALA A 234 5.16 -9.36 6.99
CA ALA A 234 4.96 -8.86 8.34
C ALA A 234 4.37 -7.45 8.28
N ILE A 235 3.35 -7.20 9.09
CA ILE A 235 2.63 -5.94 9.15
C ILE A 235 2.71 -5.44 10.58
N GLN A 236 3.26 -4.25 10.75
CA GLN A 236 3.38 -3.55 12.02
C GLN A 236 2.34 -2.44 12.07
N ALA A 237 1.47 -2.50 13.06
CA ALA A 237 0.50 -1.46 13.34
C ALA A 237 0.94 -0.63 14.53
N GLU A 238 0.67 0.66 14.49
CA GLU A 238 0.98 1.56 15.60
C GLU A 238 0.22 1.12 16.86
N GLY A 239 0.96 0.97 17.97
CA GLY A 239 0.41 0.53 19.26
C GLY A 239 0.21 -0.98 19.42
N GLN A 240 0.58 -1.81 18.44
CA GLN A 240 0.60 -3.26 18.56
C GLN A 240 2.05 -3.75 18.70
N GLY A 241 2.33 -4.53 19.73
CA GLY A 241 3.68 -5.02 20.04
C GLY A 241 4.12 -6.26 19.25
N ALA A 242 3.23 -6.86 18.46
CA ALA A 242 3.51 -8.06 17.67
C ALA A 242 3.19 -7.83 16.21
N ASP A 243 4.01 -8.44 15.33
CA ASP A 243 3.79 -8.40 13.89
C ASP A 243 2.58 -9.25 13.50
N ILE A 244 1.72 -8.68 12.65
CA ILE A 244 0.61 -9.39 12.03
C ILE A 244 1.11 -9.97 10.73
N ILE A 245 0.89 -11.26 10.51
CA ILE A 245 1.27 -11.91 9.26
C ILE A 245 0.11 -11.83 8.26
N GLY A 246 0.29 -11.04 7.21
CA GLY A 246 -0.61 -10.95 6.07
C GLY A 246 -0.12 -11.75 4.88
N LYS A 247 -0.98 -11.93 3.88
CA LYS A 247 -0.64 -12.59 2.60
C LYS A 247 -0.91 -11.67 1.42
N VAL A 248 0.04 -11.58 0.50
CA VAL A 248 -0.14 -10.83 -0.75
C VAL A 248 -1.29 -11.43 -1.54
N ALA A 249 -2.39 -10.68 -1.67
CA ALA A 249 -3.60 -11.08 -2.38
C ALA A 249 -3.62 -10.59 -3.82
N ASN A 250 -3.19 -9.35 -4.05
CA ASN A 250 -3.17 -8.74 -5.38
C ASN A 250 -1.88 -7.97 -5.61
N LEU A 251 -1.33 -8.16 -6.81
CA LEU A 251 -0.20 -7.40 -7.36
C LEU A 251 -0.72 -6.67 -8.61
N VAL A 252 -0.72 -5.35 -8.60
CA VAL A 252 -1.18 -4.55 -9.74
C VAL A 252 0.03 -4.20 -10.62
N PRO A 253 0.12 -4.75 -11.85
CA PRO A 253 1.30 -4.57 -12.70
C PRO A 253 1.47 -3.13 -13.21
N SER A 254 0.36 -2.37 -13.29
CA SER A 254 0.42 -0.98 -13.72
C SER A 254 1.04 -0.13 -12.62
N ALA A 255 2.13 0.56 -12.93
CA ALA A 255 2.73 1.54 -12.02
C ALA A 255 1.98 2.87 -12.08
N ASP A 256 1.90 3.54 -10.96
CA ASP A 256 1.48 4.93 -10.89
C ASP A 256 2.53 5.83 -11.56
N PRO A 257 2.17 6.66 -12.56
CA PRO A 257 3.12 7.44 -13.34
C PRO A 257 3.79 8.58 -12.55
N VAL A 258 3.20 8.98 -11.42
CA VAL A 258 3.71 10.08 -10.58
C VAL A 258 4.69 9.54 -9.53
N THR A 259 4.34 8.46 -8.87
CA THR A 259 5.13 7.89 -7.78
C THR A 259 6.07 6.77 -8.22
N HIS A 260 5.95 6.29 -9.47
CA HIS A 260 6.69 5.15 -10.02
C HIS A 260 6.59 3.89 -9.13
N SER A 261 5.45 3.72 -8.46
CA SER A 261 5.20 2.62 -7.53
C SER A 261 4.06 1.73 -8.00
N HIS A 262 4.08 0.48 -7.56
CA HIS A 262 3.07 -0.52 -7.86
C HIS A 262 2.18 -0.75 -6.64
N LEU A 263 0.88 -0.87 -6.89
CA LEU A 263 -0.09 -1.14 -5.85
C LEU A 263 -0.07 -2.63 -5.47
N VAL A 264 0.06 -2.89 -4.18
CA VAL A 264 0.00 -4.23 -3.60
C VAL A 264 -1.12 -4.27 -2.56
N LYS A 265 -1.97 -5.29 -2.62
CA LYS A 265 -3.00 -5.54 -1.62
C LYS A 265 -2.68 -6.84 -0.88
N ILE A 266 -2.81 -6.78 0.44
CA ILE A 266 -2.42 -7.84 1.35
C ILE A 266 -3.62 -8.18 2.21
N ASP A 267 -4.05 -9.44 2.19
CA ASP A 267 -5.13 -9.92 3.05
C ASP A 267 -4.66 -10.02 4.50
N LEU A 268 -5.49 -9.49 5.38
CA LEU A 268 -5.31 -9.59 6.81
C LEU A 268 -6.03 -10.82 7.40
N PRO A 269 -5.46 -11.47 8.42
CA PRO A 269 -6.17 -12.50 9.16
C PRO A 269 -7.34 -11.87 9.94
N LYS A 270 -8.38 -12.67 10.23
CA LYS A 270 -9.61 -12.18 10.89
C LYS A 270 -9.39 -11.65 12.31
N ASP A 271 -8.35 -12.10 12.96
CA ASP A 271 -7.94 -11.76 14.32
C ASP A 271 -6.96 -10.57 14.40
N ALA A 272 -6.74 -9.90 13.28
CA ALA A 272 -5.77 -8.80 13.19
C ALA A 272 -6.07 -7.60 14.09
N ASN A 273 -7.27 -7.51 14.68
CA ASN A 273 -7.72 -6.40 15.54
C ASN A 273 -7.37 -4.99 15.00
N LEU A 274 -7.46 -4.84 13.67
CA LEU A 274 -7.25 -3.58 12.97
C LEU A 274 -8.59 -2.99 12.51
N ARG A 275 -8.58 -1.70 12.24
CA ARG A 275 -9.76 -0.99 11.72
C ARG A 275 -9.46 -0.42 10.34
N SER A 276 -10.48 -0.33 9.50
CA SER A 276 -10.39 0.44 8.25
C SER A 276 -9.91 1.86 8.55
N GLY A 277 -8.96 2.37 7.74
CA GLY A 277 -8.31 3.66 7.93
C GLY A 277 -7.07 3.63 8.83
N SER A 278 -6.72 2.50 9.49
CA SER A 278 -5.48 2.41 10.28
C SER A 278 -4.25 2.47 9.38
N PHE A 279 -3.23 3.20 9.85
CA PHE A 279 -1.91 3.21 9.23
C PHE A 279 -1.09 2.01 9.71
N VAL A 280 -0.35 1.38 8.80
CA VAL A 280 0.51 0.23 9.09
C VAL A 280 1.81 0.34 8.29
N GLN A 281 2.84 -0.34 8.77
CA GLN A 281 4.08 -0.53 8.05
C GLN A 281 4.20 -1.99 7.62
N VAL A 282 4.42 -2.22 6.33
CA VAL A 282 4.55 -3.57 5.76
C VAL A 282 6.02 -3.86 5.53
N ALA A 283 6.51 -5.00 6.01
CA ALA A 283 7.87 -5.47 5.83
C ALA A 283 7.87 -6.67 4.86
N PHE A 284 8.53 -6.50 3.73
CA PHE A 284 8.69 -7.49 2.68
C PHE A 284 10.04 -8.15 2.80
N ALA A 285 10.08 -9.45 3.07
CA ALA A 285 11.32 -10.23 3.03
C ALA A 285 11.70 -10.52 1.58
N LEU A 286 12.77 -9.88 1.08
CA LEU A 286 13.21 -9.98 -0.31
C LEU A 286 14.31 -11.03 -0.53
N GLY A 287 14.68 -11.77 0.51
CA GLY A 287 15.72 -12.78 0.46
C GLY A 287 16.86 -12.50 1.42
N GLN A 288 18.02 -13.01 1.08
CA GLN A 288 19.22 -12.88 1.91
C GLN A 288 20.39 -12.41 1.05
N ARG A 289 21.28 -11.61 1.64
CA ARG A 289 22.55 -11.23 1.03
C ARG A 289 23.70 -11.54 1.96
N GLU A 290 24.84 -11.86 1.39
CA GLU A 290 26.07 -11.97 2.16
C GLU A 290 26.57 -10.57 2.56
N ALA A 291 26.87 -10.39 3.81
CA ALA A 291 27.44 -9.16 4.36
C ALA A 291 28.51 -9.48 5.38
N VAL A 292 29.45 -8.58 5.53
CA VAL A 292 30.45 -8.64 6.59
C VAL A 292 29.83 -8.08 7.86
N GLN A 293 29.87 -8.84 8.96
CA GLN A 293 29.38 -8.40 10.25
C GLN A 293 30.46 -8.49 11.31
N VAL A 294 30.46 -7.55 12.23
CA VAL A 294 31.31 -7.55 13.43
C VAL A 294 30.46 -7.22 14.66
N PRO A 295 30.84 -7.71 15.84
CA PRO A 295 30.20 -7.30 17.08
C PRO A 295 30.22 -5.77 17.26
N VAL A 296 29.13 -5.18 17.78
CA VAL A 296 29.07 -3.74 18.08
C VAL A 296 30.28 -3.28 18.91
N ALA A 297 30.74 -4.14 19.82
CA ALA A 297 31.91 -3.86 20.69
C ALA A 297 33.24 -3.69 19.93
N ALA A 298 33.33 -4.16 18.67
CA ALA A 298 34.50 -3.97 17.83
C ALA A 298 34.56 -2.58 17.17
N VAL A 299 33.42 -1.91 17.06
CA VAL A 299 33.30 -0.64 16.36
C VAL A 299 33.52 0.50 17.34
N LEU A 300 34.49 1.37 17.01
CA LEU A 300 34.86 2.52 17.82
C LEU A 300 34.81 3.80 16.98
N THR A 301 34.54 4.92 17.67
CA THR A 301 34.67 6.23 17.05
C THR A 301 35.79 6.99 17.74
N ARG A 302 36.84 7.37 17.00
CA ARG A 302 37.97 8.16 17.46
C ARG A 302 38.10 9.43 16.65
N ALA A 303 38.17 10.55 17.33
CA ALA A 303 38.24 11.86 16.67
C ALA A 303 37.20 12.06 15.56
N GLY A 304 35.96 11.53 15.74
CA GLY A 304 34.88 11.61 14.76
C GLY A 304 34.95 10.56 13.64
N ILE A 305 35.95 9.69 13.61
CA ILE A 305 36.12 8.64 12.59
C ILE A 305 35.71 7.30 13.18
N THR A 306 34.77 6.63 12.52
CA THR A 306 34.35 5.28 12.89
C THR A 306 35.30 4.26 12.27
N GLY A 307 35.79 3.34 13.11
CA GLY A 307 36.75 2.33 12.70
C GLY A 307 36.78 1.11 13.62
N VAL A 308 37.60 0.17 13.26
CA VAL A 308 37.88 -1.06 14.01
C VAL A 308 39.41 -1.28 14.11
N PHE A 309 39.87 -2.00 15.13
CA PHE A 309 41.24 -2.46 15.16
C PHE A 309 41.36 -3.81 14.44
N VAL A 310 42.12 -3.82 13.36
CA VAL A 310 42.45 -5.03 12.60
C VAL A 310 43.80 -5.54 13.09
N VAL A 311 43.90 -6.83 13.36
CA VAL A 311 45.14 -7.48 13.84
C VAL A 311 45.76 -8.21 12.66
N ASP A 312 47.00 -7.85 12.34
CA ASP A 312 47.76 -8.45 11.25
C ASP A 312 48.33 -9.88 11.63
N ALA A 313 49.09 -10.47 10.72
CA ALA A 313 49.69 -11.79 10.91
C ALA A 313 50.76 -11.79 12.04
N GLN A 314 51.36 -10.62 12.34
CA GLN A 314 52.35 -10.42 13.38
C GLN A 314 51.73 -10.13 14.75
N GLY A 315 50.39 -9.99 14.81
CA GLY A 315 49.65 -9.68 16.02
C GLY A 315 49.60 -8.18 16.34
N ILE A 316 49.90 -7.31 15.38
CA ILE A 316 49.90 -5.86 15.55
C ILE A 316 48.52 -5.31 15.20
N ALA A 317 47.95 -4.49 16.11
CA ALA A 317 46.68 -3.84 15.93
C ALA A 317 46.80 -2.53 15.17
N ASN A 318 46.05 -2.38 14.11
CA ASN A 318 45.97 -1.16 13.31
C ASN A 318 44.53 -0.66 13.24
N TYR A 319 44.34 0.58 13.62
CA TYR A 319 43.02 1.25 13.50
C TYR A 319 42.70 1.51 12.03
N ARG A 320 41.62 0.92 11.56
CA ARG A 320 41.16 1.05 10.19
C ARG A 320 39.76 1.66 10.15
N MET A 321 39.62 2.70 9.37
CA MET A 321 38.35 3.34 9.12
C MET A 321 37.41 2.35 8.40
N VAL A 322 36.17 2.26 8.87
CA VAL A 322 35.13 1.45 8.26
C VAL A 322 33.86 2.25 8.06
N ARG A 323 33.08 1.88 7.05
CA ARG A 323 31.74 2.38 6.86
C ARG A 323 30.76 1.33 7.38
N THR A 324 30.00 1.68 8.40
CA THR A 324 29.01 0.82 9.01
C THR A 324 27.66 0.92 8.31
N GLY A 325 26.89 -0.16 8.31
CA GLY A 325 25.50 -0.25 7.90
C GLY A 325 24.57 -0.39 9.09
N SER A 326 23.54 -1.23 8.94
CA SER A 326 22.57 -1.52 9.99
C SER A 326 23.17 -2.32 11.14
N ALA A 327 22.68 -2.04 12.37
CA ALA A 327 23.02 -2.82 13.55
C ALA A 327 21.80 -3.65 13.96
N SER A 328 22.01 -4.94 14.21
CA SER A 328 20.95 -5.87 14.66
C SER A 328 21.53 -6.97 15.51
N ALA A 329 20.82 -7.39 16.54
CA ALA A 329 21.19 -8.52 17.41
C ALA A 329 22.64 -8.45 17.95
N GLY A 330 23.14 -7.23 18.29
CA GLY A 330 24.51 -7.04 18.80
C GLY A 330 25.62 -7.10 17.75
N GLN A 331 25.27 -7.21 16.47
CA GLN A 331 26.18 -7.17 15.34
C GLN A 331 25.97 -5.88 14.51
N VAL A 332 27.04 -5.39 13.89
CA VAL A 332 27.02 -4.26 12.96
C VAL A 332 27.52 -4.72 11.60
N GLU A 333 26.76 -4.39 10.57
CA GLU A 333 27.19 -4.61 9.20
C GLU A 333 28.32 -3.64 8.82
N ILE A 334 29.33 -4.15 8.12
CA ILE A 334 30.40 -3.34 7.55
C ILE A 334 30.23 -3.28 6.04
N LEU A 335 29.93 -2.08 5.56
CA LEU A 335 29.72 -1.83 4.12
C LEU A 335 31.02 -1.66 3.35
N ALA A 336 32.08 -1.20 4.01
CA ALA A 336 33.41 -1.02 3.41
C ALA A 336 34.49 -0.92 4.50
N GLY A 337 35.73 -1.29 4.14
CA GLY A 337 36.92 -1.16 4.99
C GLY A 337 37.38 -2.46 5.66
N LEU A 338 36.60 -3.57 5.56
CA LEU A 338 36.95 -4.88 6.09
C LEU A 338 36.72 -5.98 5.06
N ASN A 339 37.63 -6.98 5.06
CA ASN A 339 37.48 -8.17 4.24
C ASN A 339 37.20 -9.41 5.10
N PRO A 340 36.49 -10.40 4.57
CA PRO A 340 36.36 -11.69 5.22
C PRO A 340 37.72 -12.34 5.49
N GLY A 341 37.88 -12.97 6.65
CA GLY A 341 39.12 -13.59 7.08
C GLY A 341 40.06 -12.66 7.88
N GLU A 342 39.80 -11.35 7.90
CA GLU A 342 40.57 -10.43 8.76
C GLU A 342 40.16 -10.62 10.24
N ARG A 343 41.08 -10.32 11.15
CA ARG A 343 40.86 -10.42 12.59
C ARG A 343 40.62 -9.06 13.19
N VAL A 344 39.54 -8.89 13.94
CA VAL A 344 39.19 -7.62 14.61
C VAL A 344 39.13 -7.79 16.11
N VAL A 345 39.50 -6.74 16.83
CA VAL A 345 39.48 -6.71 18.29
C VAL A 345 38.06 -6.34 18.76
N THR A 346 37.54 -7.12 19.72
CA THR A 346 36.20 -6.94 20.28
C THR A 346 36.18 -6.53 21.74
N SER A 347 37.30 -6.71 22.47
CA SER A 347 37.44 -6.26 23.87
C SER A 347 38.65 -5.36 24.02
N SER A 348 38.63 -4.46 25.03
CA SER A 348 39.72 -3.53 25.31
C SER A 348 40.17 -2.63 24.15
N ALA A 349 39.33 -2.55 23.10
CA ALA A 349 39.65 -1.80 21.89
C ALA A 349 39.81 -0.27 22.15
N THR A 350 39.20 0.26 23.20
CA THR A 350 39.35 1.67 23.62
C THR A 350 40.75 2.01 24.15
N ALA A 351 41.43 1.05 24.72
CA ALA A 351 42.78 1.19 25.28
C ALA A 351 43.90 1.02 24.27
N LEU A 352 43.62 0.39 23.08
CA LEU A 352 44.56 0.12 22.04
C LEU A 352 45.02 1.37 21.28
N GLN A 353 46.27 1.39 20.89
CA GLN A 353 46.83 2.36 19.95
C GLN A 353 47.34 1.66 18.69
N ASN A 354 47.57 2.43 17.60
CA ASN A 354 48.18 1.90 16.40
C ASN A 354 49.59 1.39 16.72
N GLY A 355 49.88 0.14 16.30
CA GLY A 355 51.17 -0.48 16.54
C GLY A 355 51.22 -1.33 17.81
N ASP A 356 50.21 -1.37 18.65
CA ASP A 356 50.17 -2.22 19.84
C ASP A 356 50.10 -3.71 19.44
N LYS A 357 50.83 -4.52 20.23
CA LYS A 357 50.83 -5.97 20.06
C LYS A 357 49.66 -6.58 20.86
N VAL A 358 48.77 -7.27 20.15
CA VAL A 358 47.63 -7.95 20.76
C VAL A 358 48.02 -9.39 21.06
N VAL A 359 47.99 -9.75 22.36
CA VAL A 359 48.07 -11.12 22.84
C VAL A 359 46.65 -11.53 23.23
N GLY A 360 45.98 -12.31 22.38
CA GLY A 360 44.59 -12.57 22.58
C GLY A 360 44.17 -14.02 22.36
N GLN A 361 43.07 -14.41 23.06
CA GLN A 361 42.37 -15.65 22.75
C GLN A 361 41.46 -15.40 21.52
N ALA A 362 41.66 -16.19 20.48
CA ALA A 362 40.75 -16.24 19.35
C ALA A 362 39.43 -16.88 19.83
N THR A 363 38.36 -16.10 19.90
CA THR A 363 37.01 -16.65 20.13
C THR A 363 36.38 -16.88 18.75
N THR A 364 36.21 -18.13 18.38
CA THR A 364 35.38 -18.51 17.24
C THR A 364 33.94 -18.21 17.59
N GLN A 365 33.23 -17.45 16.78
CA GLN A 365 31.80 -17.24 16.97
C GLN A 365 31.08 -18.59 16.89
N GLY A 366 30.57 -19.04 18.03
CA GLY A 366 29.68 -20.19 18.08
C GLY A 366 28.41 -19.87 17.26
N LYS A 367 28.06 -20.75 16.31
CA LYS A 367 26.76 -20.76 15.66
C LYS A 367 25.68 -20.76 16.73
N SER A 368 25.00 -19.63 16.91
CA SER A 368 23.72 -19.60 17.62
C SER A 368 22.69 -20.23 16.70
N ASN A 369 22.38 -21.50 16.93
CA ASN A 369 21.16 -22.13 16.46
C ASN A 369 20.03 -21.61 17.35
N GLY A 370 19.10 -20.83 16.75
CA GLY A 370 17.87 -20.39 17.35
C GLY A 370 16.88 -20.09 16.24
#